data_9c7408fa588824a3b489c59c044bdfe7
#
_entry.id   9c7408fa588824a3b489c59c044bdfe7
#
_cell.length_a   1.000
_cell.length_b   1.000
_cell.length_c   1.000
_cell.angle_alpha   90.00
_cell.angle_beta   90.00
_cell.angle_gamma   90.00
#
_symmetry.space_group_name_H-M   'P 1'
#
loop_
_entity.id
_entity.type
_entity.pdbx_description
1 polymer ?
#
loop_
_entity_poly.entity_id
_entity_poly.type
_entity_poly.pdbx_seq_one_letter_code
_entity_poly.pdbx_strand_id
1 'polypeptide(L)'
;GASDGYATEPGFLSKAGETAPVPTTITAKKVTVRKQDSQAVFEGTVVLARGPLLVHSDKMVVLFHAEGQGNGAGPMNSGDATRGAKVQGHSVAKSPGAPPGLSNHSVNRVEAIDHVQIKYAGGNATCQKAVYFSDGDKIVLTGDPVAWEKGTRVSGKQITIYLTEERSVVEGDSRVHIEGESQGAP
;
A
#
# COMPACT_ATOMS: atom_id res chain seq x y z
N GLY A 1 28.02 23.98 -20.20
CA GLY A 1 27.59 23.61 -19.49
C GLY A 1 26.36 22.99 -19.28
N ALA A 2 25.96 22.45 -19.27
CA ALA A 2 25.02 21.99 -19.07
C ALA A 2 24.29 21.43 -18.27
N SER A 3 24.04 21.17 -17.87
CA SER A 3 23.53 20.69 -17.16
C SER A 3 22.54 20.00 -16.98
N ASP A 4 22.14 19.70 -17.14
CA ASP A 4 21.37 18.95 -16.98
C ASP A 4 20.57 18.58 -16.14
N GLY A 5 20.22 18.57 -15.80
CA GLY A 5 19.59 18.32 -15.11
C GLY A 5 18.65 17.50 -14.94
N TYR A 6 18.33 17.11 -15.01
CA TYR A 6 17.58 16.26 -15.00
C TYR A 6 16.86 15.85 -14.19
N ALA A 7 16.54 15.65 -14.01
CA ALA A 7 16.00 15.23 -13.58
C ALA A 7 15.28 14.67 -12.89
N THR A 8 14.96 14.51 -12.71
CA THR A 8 14.55 13.91 -12.15
C THR A 8 13.46 13.58 -11.75
N GLU A 9 12.97 13.35 -11.79
CA GLU A 9 12.10 13.00 -11.51
C GLU A 9 11.49 12.23 -11.03
N PRO A 10 10.93 12.00 -10.90
CA PRO A 10 10.15 11.42 -10.50
C PRO A 10 10.22 10.19 -10.70
N GLY A 11 10.81 9.69 -10.20
CA GLY A 11 10.94 8.49 -10.32
C GLY A 11 9.79 7.72 -10.25
N PHE A 12 9.04 7.84 -9.38
CA PHE A 12 8.04 6.95 -9.22
C PHE A 12 7.15 6.92 -10.33
N LEU A 13 7.12 7.75 -11.13
CA LEU A 13 6.30 7.70 -12.09
C LEU A 13 6.84 6.94 -13.08
N SER A 14 7.94 6.87 -13.18
CA SER A 14 8.48 6.23 -14.17
C SER A 14 8.26 4.99 -14.22
N LYS A 15 7.90 4.46 -13.95
CA LYS A 15 7.68 3.28 -13.99
C LYS A 15 8.54 2.66 -14.52
N ALA A 16 8.80 2.81 -15.04
CA ALA A 16 9.62 2.24 -15.58
C ALA A 16 10.25 1.39 -14.96
N GLY A 17 10.07 1.04 -14.45
CA GLY A 17 10.60 0.18 -13.86
C GLY A 17 11.87 0.11 -13.64
N GLU A 18 12.39 0.29 -14.03
CA GLU A 18 13.56 0.14 -13.79
C GLU A 18 14.06 0.55 -12.68
N THR A 19 13.68 1.04 -12.12
CA THR A 19 14.23 1.51 -11.04
C THR A 19 14.08 0.82 -9.85
N ALA A 20 14.60 1.10 -8.88
CA ALA A 20 14.50 0.48 -7.64
C ALA A 20 13.12 0.52 -7.14
N PRO A 21 12.68 -0.49 -6.52
CA PRO A 21 11.36 -0.51 -6.02
C PRO A 21 11.24 0.50 -4.90
N VAL A 22 10.09 1.01 -4.70
CA VAL A 22 9.85 1.97 -3.66
C VAL A 22 9.68 1.20 -2.37
N PRO A 23 10.41 1.50 -1.36
CA PRO A 23 10.30 0.76 -0.12
C PRO A 23 9.02 1.03 0.63
N THR A 24 8.55 0.06 1.37
CA THR A 24 7.38 0.21 2.20
C THR A 24 7.81 0.05 3.63
N THR A 25 7.41 0.97 4.48
CA THR A 25 7.74 0.90 5.89
C THR A 25 6.44 0.84 6.67
N ILE A 26 6.33 -0.04 7.64
CA ILE A 26 5.15 -0.12 8.48
C ILE A 26 5.61 -0.07 9.92
N THR A 27 5.05 0.83 10.72
CA THR A 27 5.39 0.90 12.13
C THR A 27 4.13 0.62 12.94
N ALA A 28 4.27 0.04 14.08
CA ALA A 28 3.14 -0.28 14.93
C ALA A 28 3.67 -0.57 16.33
N LYS A 29 2.80 -0.73 17.29
CA LYS A 29 3.26 -1.04 18.61
C LYS A 29 3.54 -2.53 18.72
N LYS A 30 2.92 -3.33 17.91
CA LYS A 30 3.13 -4.77 17.99
C LYS A 30 3.01 -5.39 16.63
N VAL A 31 3.87 -6.34 16.30
CA VAL A 31 3.81 -7.03 15.05
C VAL A 31 3.85 -8.51 15.32
N THR A 32 2.96 -9.28 14.75
CA THR A 32 2.95 -10.72 14.91
C THR A 32 3.09 -11.33 13.52
N VAL A 33 4.09 -12.17 13.34
CA VAL A 33 4.31 -12.78 12.06
C VAL A 33 3.88 -14.25 12.12
N ARG A 34 3.03 -14.68 11.21
CA ARG A 34 2.63 -16.06 11.14
C ARG A 34 3.11 -16.64 9.87
N LYS A 35 4.23 -17.28 9.88
CA LYS A 35 4.77 -17.84 8.71
C LYS A 35 3.89 -18.86 8.03
N GLN A 36 3.25 -19.68 8.77
CA GLN A 36 2.41 -20.63 8.16
C GLN A 36 1.32 -19.99 7.36
N ASP A 37 0.80 -18.91 7.74
CA ASP A 37 -0.26 -18.26 7.02
C ASP A 37 0.26 -17.17 6.09
N SER A 38 1.53 -17.02 5.95
CA SER A 38 2.15 -16.00 5.14
C SER A 38 1.54 -14.64 5.46
N GLN A 39 1.48 -14.32 6.71
CA GLN A 39 0.84 -13.10 7.12
C GLN A 39 1.53 -12.40 8.28
N ALA A 40 1.41 -11.11 8.36
CA ALA A 40 1.92 -10.34 9.48
C ALA A 40 0.80 -9.43 9.93
N VAL A 41 0.58 -9.34 11.22
CA VAL A 41 -0.47 -8.51 11.79
C VAL A 41 0.19 -7.41 12.60
N PHE A 42 -0.17 -6.15 12.28
CA PHE A 42 0.38 -4.99 12.96
C PHE A 42 -0.73 -4.39 13.80
N GLU A 43 -0.45 -4.07 15.04
CA GLU A 43 -1.47 -3.51 15.89
C GLU A 43 -0.97 -2.31 16.68
N GLY A 44 -1.81 -1.36 16.90
CA GLY A 44 -1.48 -0.18 17.69
C GLY A 44 -0.89 0.94 16.88
N THR A 45 -1.67 1.94 16.58
CA THR A 45 -1.24 3.13 15.86
C THR A 45 -0.39 2.74 14.67
N VAL A 46 -0.96 2.03 13.76
CA VAL A 46 -0.21 1.53 12.63
C VAL A 46 -0.06 2.59 11.55
N VAL A 47 1.14 2.72 11.01
CA VAL A 47 1.39 3.66 9.94
C VAL A 47 2.15 2.96 8.84
N LEU A 48 1.64 3.00 7.64
CA LEU A 48 2.30 2.42 6.49
C LEU A 48 2.72 3.58 5.60
N ALA A 49 3.95 3.59 5.15
CA ALA A 49 4.43 4.63 4.27
C ALA A 49 5.10 4.00 3.06
N ARG A 50 4.70 4.42 1.88
CA ARG A 50 5.32 3.93 0.68
C ARG A 50 5.28 5.04 -0.34
N GLY A 51 6.38 5.70 -0.64
CA GLY A 51 6.40 6.82 -1.54
C GLY A 51 5.45 7.88 -1.06
N PRO A 52 4.59 8.38 -1.90
CA PRO A 52 3.63 9.42 -1.50
C PRO A 52 2.43 8.87 -0.75
N LEU A 53 2.34 7.58 -0.60
CA LEU A 53 1.20 6.98 0.07
C LEU A 53 1.45 6.86 1.55
N LEU A 54 0.49 7.29 2.38
CA LEU A 54 0.62 7.17 3.80
C LEU A 54 -0.71 6.66 4.34
N VAL A 55 -0.71 5.58 5.09
CA VAL A 55 -1.93 5.00 5.62
C VAL A 55 -1.82 4.82 7.11
N HIS A 56 -2.83 5.30 7.85
CA HIS A 56 -2.88 5.12 9.29
C HIS A 56 -4.07 4.23 9.60
N SER A 57 -3.96 3.36 10.58
CA SER A 57 -5.09 2.56 11.00
C SER A 57 -4.79 2.00 12.39
N ASP A 58 -5.76 1.37 13.01
CA ASP A 58 -5.54 0.79 14.32
C ASP A 58 -4.90 -0.58 14.16
N LYS A 59 -5.20 -1.25 13.05
CA LYS A 59 -4.67 -2.58 12.84
C LYS A 59 -4.41 -2.77 11.36
N MET A 60 -3.44 -3.54 11.00
CA MET A 60 -3.15 -3.79 9.61
C MET A 60 -2.72 -5.23 9.43
N VAL A 61 -3.25 -5.91 8.44
CA VAL A 61 -2.90 -7.29 8.18
C VAL A 61 -2.26 -7.33 6.79
N VAL A 62 -1.07 -7.87 6.71
CA VAL A 62 -0.37 -7.94 5.45
C VAL A 62 -0.28 -9.40 5.06
N LEU A 63 -0.77 -9.72 3.87
CA LEU A 63 -0.72 -11.08 3.39
C LEU A 63 0.29 -11.15 2.27
N PHE A 64 1.13 -12.14 2.28
CA PHE A 64 2.15 -12.28 1.30
C PHE A 64 1.86 -13.47 0.40
N HIS A 65 2.42 -13.52 -0.76
CA HIS A 65 2.21 -14.63 -1.65
C HIS A 65 2.96 -15.79 -1.01
N ALA A 66 2.35 -16.92 -1.03
CA ALA A 66 2.99 -18.06 -0.40
C ALA A 66 4.23 -18.37 -1.18
N GLU A 67 5.25 -18.82 -0.49
CA GLU A 67 6.43 -19.08 -1.08
C GLU A 67 6.27 -20.17 -2.02
N GLY A 68 6.74 -20.19 -3.02
CA GLY A 68 6.63 -21.24 -3.92
C GLY A 68 5.42 -21.17 -4.75
N GLN A 69 4.46 -20.59 -4.42
CA GLN A 69 3.37 -20.52 -5.13
C GLN A 69 3.44 -19.65 -6.27
N GLY A 70 4.11 -18.74 -6.27
CA GLY A 70 4.16 -17.90 -7.31
C GLY A 70 4.75 -18.48 -8.45
N ASN A 71 5.68 -19.30 -8.43
CA ASN A 71 6.27 -19.80 -9.46
C ASN A 71 6.06 -21.07 -9.71
N GLY A 72 5.51 -21.71 -9.36
CA GLY A 72 5.25 -22.97 -9.63
C GLY A 72 6.33 -23.83 -9.49
N ALA A 73 7.26 -23.68 -9.48
CA ALA A 73 8.28 -24.54 -9.37
C ALA A 73 8.33 -25.10 -8.15
N GLY A 74 7.53 -25.34 -7.56
CA GLY A 74 7.56 -25.84 -6.34
C GLY A 74 8.37 -26.89 -6.00
N PRO A 75 8.36 -27.79 -6.64
CA PRO A 75 8.95 -28.96 -6.21
C PRO A 75 10.26 -28.80 -5.66
N MET A 76 11.07 -28.73 -6.33
CA MET A 76 12.27 -28.70 -5.84
C MET A 76 12.60 -27.80 -4.93
N ASN A 77 11.90 -27.09 -4.74
CA ASN A 77 12.24 -26.17 -3.83
C ASN A 77 12.57 -26.55 -2.55
N SER A 78 12.27 -27.59 -2.17
CA SER A 78 12.53 -27.91 -0.86
C SER A 78 13.95 -27.58 -0.56
N GLY A 79 14.76 -28.01 -1.26
CA GLY A 79 16.09 -27.82 -0.92
C GLY A 79 16.38 -26.40 -0.93
N ASP A 80 15.88 -25.79 -1.81
CA ASP A 80 16.11 -24.45 -1.80
C ASP A 80 15.66 -23.77 -0.68
N ALA A 81 14.70 -24.16 -0.15
CA ALA A 81 14.19 -23.55 0.96
C ALA A 81 15.31 -23.21 1.86
N THR A 82 16.13 -24.08 2.07
CA THR A 82 17.14 -23.80 2.98
C THR A 82 17.98 -22.72 2.48
N ARG A 83 18.36 -22.74 1.33
CA ARG A 83 19.15 -21.74 0.96
C ARG A 83 18.43 -20.54 1.02
N GLY A 84 17.21 -20.53 0.74
CA GLY A 84 16.49 -19.38 0.75
C GLY A 84 16.68 -18.74 2.05
N ALA A 85 16.68 -19.45 2.98
CA ALA A 85 16.78 -18.94 4.27
C ALA A 85 17.95 -18.01 4.36
N LYS A 86 19.04 -18.41 3.93
CA LYS A 86 20.10 -17.59 4.07
C LYS A 86 19.91 -16.38 3.33
N VAL A 87 19.46 -16.46 2.24
CA VAL A 87 19.31 -15.34 1.50
C VAL A 87 18.47 -14.39 2.17
N GLN A 88 17.43 -14.85 2.76
CA GLN A 88 16.66 -14.00 3.43
C GLN A 88 17.36 -13.26 4.40
N GLY A 89 18.29 -13.72 4.99
CA GLY A 89 18.93 -13.07 6.01
C GLY A 89 19.40 -11.78 5.42
N HIS A 90 19.90 -11.83 4.29
CA HIS A 90 20.35 -10.65 3.75
C HIS A 90 19.29 -9.68 3.52
N SER A 91 18.25 -10.02 2.95
CA SER A 91 17.22 -9.11 2.72
C SER A 91 16.80 -8.45 3.94
N VAL A 92 16.67 -9.14 4.92
CA VAL A 92 16.23 -8.60 6.11
C VAL A 92 17.07 -7.45 6.43
N ALA A 93 18.28 -7.54 6.28
CA ALA A 93 19.12 -6.52 6.62
C ALA A 93 18.73 -5.30 5.89
N LYS A 94 18.33 -5.41 4.71
CA LYS A 94 18.01 -4.29 4.08
C LYS A 94 16.72 -3.70 4.45
N SER A 95 15.75 -4.33 4.87
CA SER A 95 14.52 -3.79 5.20
C SER A 95 14.38 -3.63 6.64
N PRO A 96 14.71 -2.59 7.16
CA PRO A 96 14.64 -2.35 8.56
C PRO A 96 13.33 -2.63 9.18
N GLY A 97 12.33 -2.33 8.66
CA GLY A 97 11.11 -2.56 9.32
C GLY A 97 10.57 -3.93 9.18
N ALA A 98 11.18 -4.75 8.43
CA ALA A 98 10.64 -6.06 8.22
C ALA A 98 11.09 -7.08 9.22
N PRO A 99 10.21 -7.77 9.85
CA PRO A 99 10.59 -8.78 10.80
C PRO A 99 11.21 -9.95 10.06
N PRO A 100 11.95 -10.76 10.76
CA PRO A 100 12.58 -11.89 10.16
C PRO A 100 11.51 -12.79 9.59
N GLY A 101 11.66 -13.30 8.52
CA GLY A 101 10.68 -14.17 7.93
C GLY A 101 9.82 -13.54 6.88
N LEU A 102 9.83 -12.26 6.81
CA LEU A 102 9.07 -11.60 5.80
C LEU A 102 9.88 -10.99 4.69
N SER A 103 11.15 -11.18 4.71
CA SER A 103 11.96 -10.55 3.70
C SER A 103 11.78 -11.28 2.42
N ASN A 104 11.92 -10.73 1.34
CA ASN A 104 11.73 -11.37 0.11
C ASN A 104 10.37 -11.87 -0.26
N HIS A 105 9.39 -11.66 0.46
CA HIS A 105 8.07 -12.10 0.09
C HIS A 105 7.35 -10.93 -0.56
N SER A 106 6.64 -11.15 -1.60
CA SER A 106 5.91 -10.04 -2.21
C SER A 106 4.57 -9.95 -1.54
N VAL A 107 4.08 -8.76 -1.42
CA VAL A 107 2.81 -8.52 -0.79
C VAL A 107 1.67 -8.86 -1.72
N ASN A 108 0.71 -9.60 -1.20
CA ASN A 108 -0.45 -9.97 -1.97
C ASN A 108 -1.59 -9.02 -1.63
N ARG A 109 -1.78 -8.71 -0.39
CA ARG A 109 -2.89 -7.89 0.02
C ARG A 109 -2.58 -7.23 1.34
N VAL A 110 -3.06 -6.04 1.56
CA VAL A 110 -2.89 -5.35 2.83
C VAL A 110 -4.26 -4.88 3.26
N GLU A 111 -4.65 -5.18 4.49
CA GLU A 111 -5.93 -4.74 5.01
C GLU A 111 -5.70 -3.77 6.16
N ALA A 112 -6.22 -2.57 6.07
CA ALA A 112 -6.11 -1.59 7.13
C ALA A 112 -7.47 -1.53 7.78
N ILE A 113 -7.52 -1.65 9.09
CA ILE A 113 -8.79 -1.78 9.80
C ILE A 113 -8.94 -0.76 10.89
N ASP A 114 -10.08 -0.12 10.93
CA ASP A 114 -10.49 0.87 11.91
C ASP A 114 -9.72 2.16 11.90
N HIS A 115 -10.44 3.23 11.85
CA HIS A 115 -9.90 4.58 11.83
C HIS A 115 -8.86 4.75 10.73
N VAL A 116 -9.21 4.30 9.55
CA VAL A 116 -8.27 4.34 8.45
C VAL A 116 -8.20 5.73 7.85
N GLN A 117 -6.99 6.25 7.68
CA GLN A 117 -6.80 7.52 7.04
C GLN A 117 -5.75 7.32 5.97
N ILE A 118 -6.01 7.79 4.79
CA ILE A 118 -5.11 7.61 3.66
C ILE A 118 -4.76 8.95 3.06
N LYS A 119 -3.48 9.19 2.78
CA LYS A 119 -3.07 10.38 2.10
C LYS A 119 -2.30 9.94 0.88
N TYR A 120 -2.65 10.47 -0.27
CA TYR A 120 -1.95 10.08 -1.46
C TYR A 120 -2.06 11.15 -2.50
N ALA A 121 -0.93 11.61 -3.01
CA ALA A 121 -0.94 12.58 -4.08
C ALA A 121 -1.86 13.76 -3.91
N GLY A 122 -1.83 14.37 -2.77
CA GLY A 122 -2.64 15.55 -2.58
C GLY A 122 -4.05 15.29 -2.14
N GLY A 123 -4.47 14.07 -2.09
CA GLY A 123 -5.81 13.77 -1.65
C GLY A 123 -5.78 13.06 -0.32
N ASN A 124 -6.93 13.01 0.35
CA ASN A 124 -7.04 12.35 1.63
C ASN A 124 -8.30 11.52 1.62
N ALA A 125 -8.32 10.44 2.35
CA ALA A 125 -9.52 9.64 2.46
C ALA A 125 -9.60 9.05 3.85
N THR A 126 -10.82 8.79 4.32
CA THR A 126 -11.01 8.11 5.59
C THR A 126 -12.05 7.03 5.39
N CYS A 127 -11.97 5.98 6.17
CA CYS A 127 -12.95 4.91 6.08
C CYS A 127 -12.73 3.99 7.26
N GLN A 128 -13.50 2.94 7.38
CA GLN A 128 -13.32 2.02 8.45
C GLN A 128 -12.44 0.87 8.01
N LYS A 129 -12.42 0.55 6.74
CA LYS A 129 -11.59 -0.54 6.28
C LYS A 129 -11.09 -0.24 4.88
N ALA A 130 -9.82 -0.45 4.64
CA ALA A 130 -9.24 -0.26 3.32
C ALA A 130 -8.45 -1.50 2.97
N VAL A 131 -8.61 -2.02 1.78
CA VAL A 131 -7.90 -3.21 1.37
C VAL A 131 -7.14 -2.92 0.08
N TYR A 132 -5.84 -3.13 0.11
CA TYR A 132 -5.03 -2.95 -1.06
C TYR A 132 -4.82 -4.31 -1.70
N PHE A 133 -5.03 -4.41 -3.00
CA PHE A 133 -4.82 -5.64 -3.72
C PHE A 133 -3.67 -5.40 -4.68
N SER A 134 -2.64 -6.21 -4.60
CA SER A 134 -1.51 -6.00 -5.47
C SER A 134 -1.95 -6.34 -6.88
N ASP A 135 -2.89 -7.27 -7.00
CA ASP A 135 -3.39 -7.61 -8.30
C ASP A 135 -4.27 -6.44 -8.70
N GLY A 136 -3.98 -5.72 -9.71
CA GLY A 136 -4.73 -4.57 -10.12
C GLY A 136 -4.26 -3.29 -9.46
N ASP A 137 -3.38 -3.36 -8.52
CA ASP A 137 -2.82 -2.19 -7.85
C ASP A 137 -3.94 -1.24 -7.47
N LYS A 138 -4.86 -1.69 -6.67
CA LYS A 138 -5.99 -0.87 -6.28
C LYS A 138 -6.27 -0.95 -4.80
N ILE A 139 -6.95 0.04 -4.27
CA ILE A 139 -7.33 0.09 -2.88
C ILE A 139 -8.84 0.21 -2.83
N VAL A 140 -9.50 -0.63 -2.05
CA VAL A 140 -10.95 -0.58 -1.92
C VAL A 140 -11.27 -0.10 -0.52
N LEU A 141 -12.02 0.99 -0.41
CA LEU A 141 -12.37 1.59 0.87
C LEU A 141 -13.83 1.31 1.17
N THR A 142 -14.12 0.83 2.37
CA THR A 142 -15.49 0.57 2.77
C THR A 142 -15.68 1.07 4.21
N GLY A 143 -16.90 1.15 4.65
CA GLY A 143 -17.19 1.65 5.98
C GLY A 143 -17.21 3.16 5.95
N ASP A 144 -18.22 3.75 5.34
CA ASP A 144 -18.41 5.18 5.23
C ASP A 144 -17.17 5.85 4.66
N PRO A 145 -16.73 5.44 3.50
CA PRO A 145 -15.55 6.04 2.91
C PRO A 145 -15.83 7.46 2.41
N VAL A 146 -14.91 8.34 2.67
CA VAL A 146 -15.00 9.72 2.21
C VAL A 146 -13.62 10.10 1.69
N ALA A 147 -13.57 10.75 0.56
CA ALA A 147 -12.32 11.20 -0.01
C ALA A 147 -12.39 12.69 -0.34
N TRP A 148 -11.30 13.38 -0.18
CA TRP A 148 -11.24 14.80 -0.45
C TRP A 148 -10.04 15.14 -1.32
N GLU A 149 -10.21 16.08 -2.20
CA GLU A 149 -9.10 16.56 -2.95
C GLU A 149 -9.41 17.94 -3.48
N LYS A 150 -8.64 18.95 -3.13
CA LYS A 150 -8.88 20.27 -3.62
C LYS A 150 -10.29 20.75 -3.60
N GLY A 151 -10.92 20.80 -2.52
CA GLY A 151 -12.26 21.33 -2.43
C GLY A 151 -13.36 20.41 -2.88
N THR A 152 -13.06 19.22 -3.26
CA THR A 152 -14.08 18.27 -3.67
C THR A 152 -14.11 17.15 -2.66
N ARG A 153 -15.31 16.72 -2.26
CA ARG A 153 -15.45 15.66 -1.31
C ARG A 153 -16.36 14.62 -1.90
N VAL A 154 -15.98 13.39 -1.85
CA VAL A 154 -16.75 12.33 -2.44
C VAL A 154 -17.03 11.27 -1.41
N SER A 155 -18.22 10.71 -1.38
CA SER A 155 -18.53 9.65 -0.45
C SER A 155 -19.47 8.64 -1.09
N GLY A 156 -19.58 7.47 -0.51
CA GLY A 156 -20.46 6.43 -1.03
C GLY A 156 -20.34 5.24 -0.11
N LYS A 157 -20.76 4.10 -0.58
CA LYS A 157 -20.63 2.91 0.23
C LYS A 157 -19.30 2.27 -0.02
N GLN A 158 -18.73 2.49 -1.17
CA GLN A 158 -17.44 1.93 -1.48
C GLN A 158 -16.69 2.84 -2.44
N ILE A 159 -15.42 3.04 -2.21
CA ILE A 159 -14.59 3.81 -3.11
C ILE A 159 -13.43 2.94 -3.50
N THR A 160 -13.17 2.79 -4.80
CA THR A 160 -12.06 2.02 -5.27
C THR A 160 -11.08 2.98 -5.95
N ILE A 161 -9.83 2.95 -5.54
CA ILE A 161 -8.83 3.81 -6.10
C ILE A 161 -7.86 2.96 -6.88
N TYR A 162 -7.73 3.20 -8.18
CA TYR A 162 -6.83 2.45 -9.02
C TYR A 162 -5.55 3.27 -9.12
N LEU A 163 -4.56 2.86 -8.42
CA LEU A 163 -3.35 3.65 -8.29
C LEU A 163 -2.59 3.93 -9.57
N THR A 164 -2.44 2.95 -10.40
CA THR A 164 -1.68 3.22 -11.59
C THR A 164 -2.48 3.99 -12.61
N GLU A 165 -3.79 3.94 -12.55
CA GLU A 165 -4.57 4.67 -13.51
C GLU A 165 -4.99 6.01 -12.98
N GLU A 166 -4.70 6.31 -11.75
CA GLU A 166 -5.10 7.56 -11.14
C GLU A 166 -6.58 7.75 -11.33
N ARG A 167 -7.36 6.72 -11.14
CA ARG A 167 -8.79 6.78 -11.35
C ARG A 167 -9.48 6.28 -10.10
N SER A 168 -10.62 6.82 -9.74
CA SER A 168 -11.37 6.38 -8.59
C SER A 168 -12.80 6.12 -9.00
N VAL A 169 -13.42 5.12 -8.41
CA VAL A 169 -14.80 4.80 -8.69
C VAL A 169 -15.55 4.79 -7.38
N VAL A 170 -16.67 5.48 -7.30
CA VAL A 170 -17.47 5.53 -6.09
C VAL A 170 -18.76 4.85 -6.36
N GLU A 171 -19.13 3.90 -5.51
CA GLU A 171 -20.36 3.16 -5.71
C GLU A 171 -21.26 3.17 -4.50
N GLY A 172 -22.54 3.12 -4.70
CA GLY A 172 -23.51 3.04 -3.62
C GLY A 172 -23.80 4.39 -2.98
N ASP A 173 -24.95 4.96 -3.27
CA ASP A 173 -25.34 6.24 -2.71
C ASP A 173 -24.22 7.24 -2.87
N SER A 174 -23.68 7.31 -4.07
CA SER A 174 -22.54 8.17 -4.30
C SER A 174 -22.90 9.64 -4.25
N ARG A 175 -22.06 10.42 -3.60
CA ARG A 175 -22.31 11.82 -3.49
C ARG A 175 -21.02 12.59 -3.71
N VAL A 176 -21.06 13.66 -4.47
CA VAL A 176 -19.92 14.49 -4.71
C VAL A 176 -20.27 15.91 -4.31
N HIS A 177 -19.45 16.52 -3.47
CA HIS A 177 -19.70 17.87 -3.04
C HIS A 177 -18.51 18.72 -3.49
N ILE A 178 -18.75 19.74 -4.27
CA ILE A 178 -17.69 20.58 -4.74
C ILE A 178 -17.85 21.95 -4.12
N GLU A 179 -16.81 22.47 -3.49
CA GLU A 179 -16.92 23.74 -2.85
C GLU A 179 -16.88 24.79 -3.91
N GLY A 180 -17.66 25.71 -3.81
CA GLY A 180 -17.71 26.67 -4.85
C GLY A 180 -16.54 27.48 -4.80
N GLU A 181 -15.73 27.45 -5.64
CA GLU A 181 -14.66 28.18 -5.54
C GLU A 181 -14.85 29.43 -5.78
N SER A 182 -15.40 29.75 -6.29
CA SER A 182 -15.50 30.95 -6.49
C SER A 182 -15.90 31.70 -5.64
N GLN A 183 -15.88 31.39 -5.22
CA GLN A 183 -16.13 31.91 -4.49
C GLN A 183 -16.22 32.88 -4.37
N GLY A 184 -16.33 32.75 -4.63
CA GLY A 184 -16.25 33.40 -4.51
C GLY A 184 -16.63 34.33 -4.76
N ALA A 185 -16.75 34.57 -4.93
CA ALA A 185 -16.85 35.30 -5.29
C ALA A 185 -17.25 36.06 -5.28
N PRO A 186 -17.31 36.56 -5.14
CA PRO A 186 -17.57 37.19 -5.23
C PRO A 186 -17.72 37.97 -5.12
#